data_1518f45b5baa801ad61506801c48ad8d
#
_entry.id   1518f45b5baa801ad61506801c48ad8d
#
_cell.length_a   1.000
_cell.length_b   1.000
_cell.length_c   1.000
_cell.angle_alpha   90.00
_cell.angle_beta   90.00
_cell.angle_gamma   90.00
#
_symmetry.space_group_name_H-M   'P 1'
#
loop_
_entity.id
_entity.type
_entity.pdbx_description
1 polymer ?
#
loop_
_entity_poly.entity_id
_entity_poly.type
_entity_poly.pdbx_seq_one_letter_code
_entity_poly.pdbx_strand_id
1 'polypeptide(L)'
;MINIKELTQQLATHAAEICNELYPDGRLESGCYKIGSIQGEKGRSMSVYLTGEQSGKWMDFSTGEGGDLLDLIMYGKGMTLVDAMDWAKKRYGIRDNSPAKKIAPAEKKNYTKPKPPPKNEHQHLHEYMEKRGFKDVGEICFRWKIYETDARNGQDVVFPFFDPDGTQTFLKTKAINHDGNPGTQKDLKPILFGWQAVPDKVRKIWITEGEWDAIACSELGFPALSVPMGGGKGAKQTKWIAHEYENLSRFDEILIATDMDEQGELAAAEIMQRLGDRCYRVNLPTKDINELLQKNGYEQAKWMLECAYQEARWKDPETLHSVMDFESDIDDFFENQKDDTQGFSSGWEKLDEEDIKFRPNELWGVCGINGHGKSMWLNQLALNAVQQDQKVLIASMEMTPKSTMGRMLRQAGGSAHPPQPYRKKLLEWMSPNLWLFVDKLTPKPEDLMSCFEYAYRRYGINTFIVDSLTNMVRQDDYEGQQKFIEKLVNFKLSFPVTVFIVTHVRKGESEYAAPNKYDVKGSGSITDLADGFLSVWKNKRKNEQLEQAEMLGEEADEQYVKQWDMYLEVLKNRNGEYEGKVGFEFDSQCCQYRDRKNGKTRRYINYTKEV
;
A
#
# COMPACT_ATOMS: atom_id res chain seq x y z
N MET A 1 13.35 -12.68 8.80
CA MET A 1 13.20 -12.33 10.24
C MET A 1 12.71 -13.56 10.96
N ILE A 2 13.35 -13.92 12.05
CA ILE A 2 12.89 -14.99 12.93
C ILE A 2 11.50 -14.59 13.44
N ASN A 3 10.50 -15.47 13.32
CA ASN A 3 9.17 -15.14 13.81
C ASN A 3 9.14 -15.23 15.36
N ILE A 4 8.15 -14.58 15.98
CA ILE A 4 8.02 -14.52 17.44
C ILE A 4 8.04 -15.92 18.05
N LYS A 5 7.36 -16.88 17.44
CA LYS A 5 7.27 -18.27 17.94
C LYS A 5 8.61 -19.00 17.88
N GLU A 6 9.40 -18.78 16.82
CA GLU A 6 10.75 -19.34 16.70
C GLU A 6 11.72 -18.67 17.68
N LEU A 7 11.57 -17.36 17.89
CA LEU A 7 12.36 -16.62 18.86
C LEU A 7 12.05 -17.09 20.29
N THR A 8 10.77 -17.21 20.65
CA THR A 8 10.34 -17.70 21.97
C THR A 8 10.81 -19.15 22.23
N GLN A 9 10.80 -20.01 21.21
CA GLN A 9 11.34 -21.37 21.34
C GLN A 9 12.86 -21.38 21.57
N GLN A 10 13.60 -20.49 20.91
CA GLN A 10 15.04 -20.36 21.14
C GLN A 10 15.34 -19.74 22.52
N LEU A 11 14.54 -18.76 22.95
CA LEU A 11 14.64 -18.16 24.27
C LEU A 11 14.34 -19.16 25.39
N ALA A 12 13.50 -20.17 25.14
CA ALA A 12 13.22 -21.22 26.13
C ALA A 12 14.48 -21.98 26.60
N THR A 13 15.52 -22.07 25.75
CA THR A 13 16.81 -22.64 26.13
C THR A 13 17.60 -21.75 27.10
N HIS A 14 17.27 -20.47 27.19
CA HIS A 14 17.88 -19.47 28.07
C HIS A 14 16.94 -19.06 29.22
N ALA A 15 15.83 -19.79 29.42
CA ALA A 15 14.78 -19.39 30.37
C ALA A 15 15.32 -19.12 31.79
N ALA A 16 16.22 -19.96 32.29
CA ALA A 16 16.82 -19.77 33.62
C ALA A 16 17.70 -18.51 33.71
N GLU A 17 18.46 -18.21 32.66
CA GLU A 17 19.32 -17.01 32.58
C GLU A 17 18.46 -15.75 32.54
N ILE A 18 17.38 -15.77 31.75
CA ILE A 18 16.41 -14.66 31.61
C ILE A 18 15.76 -14.39 32.96
N CYS A 19 15.27 -15.45 33.64
CA CYS A 19 14.64 -15.29 34.94
C CYS A 19 15.60 -14.74 36.00
N ASN A 20 16.83 -15.22 36.03
CA ASN A 20 17.86 -14.71 36.98
C ASN A 20 18.24 -13.25 36.70
N GLU A 21 18.28 -12.84 35.42
CA GLU A 21 18.57 -11.44 35.04
C GLU A 21 17.43 -10.48 35.36
N LEU A 22 16.18 -10.89 35.12
CA LEU A 22 15.02 -10.04 35.34
C LEU A 22 14.55 -10.03 36.79
N TYR A 23 14.67 -11.16 37.49
CA TYR A 23 14.08 -11.40 38.80
C TYR A 23 15.09 -12.09 39.76
N PRO A 24 16.14 -11.39 40.22
CA PRO A 24 17.22 -11.99 41.01
C PRO A 24 16.77 -12.53 42.35
N ASP A 25 15.63 -12.12 42.90
CA ASP A 25 15.05 -12.60 44.14
C ASP A 25 14.22 -13.90 44.01
N GLY A 26 14.03 -14.38 42.77
CA GLY A 26 13.34 -15.64 42.47
C GLY A 26 14.15 -16.87 42.90
N ARG A 27 13.49 -18.05 42.97
CA ARG A 27 14.09 -19.32 43.39
C ARG A 27 13.77 -20.45 42.44
N LEU A 28 14.75 -21.31 42.23
CA LEU A 28 14.58 -22.52 41.44
C LEU A 28 13.95 -23.62 42.31
N GLU A 29 12.75 -24.08 41.96
CA GLU A 29 12.04 -25.16 42.63
C GLU A 29 11.35 -26.08 41.60
N SER A 30 11.60 -27.39 41.68
CA SER A 30 10.91 -28.43 40.89
C SER A 30 10.80 -28.14 39.37
N GLY A 31 11.89 -27.65 38.76
CA GLY A 31 11.92 -27.35 37.32
C GLY A 31 11.26 -26.05 36.92
N CYS A 32 10.84 -25.25 37.90
CA CYS A 32 10.27 -23.91 37.68
C CYS A 32 11.09 -22.84 38.39
N TYR A 33 11.06 -21.62 37.89
CA TYR A 33 11.56 -20.44 38.58
C TYR A 33 10.38 -19.75 39.26
N LYS A 34 10.42 -19.64 40.60
CA LYS A 34 9.35 -19.14 41.47
C LYS A 34 9.62 -17.72 41.92
N ILE A 35 8.60 -16.85 41.77
CA ILE A 35 8.63 -15.43 42.12
C ILE A 35 7.27 -15.04 42.76
N GLY A 36 7.17 -13.90 43.41
CA GLY A 36 5.91 -13.42 43.98
C GLY A 36 4.91 -12.97 42.93
N SER A 37 5.35 -12.13 42.01
CA SER A 37 4.57 -11.67 40.84
C SER A 37 5.50 -11.18 39.73
N ILE A 38 4.90 -10.66 38.66
CA ILE A 38 5.62 -10.03 37.53
C ILE A 38 6.41 -8.78 37.94
N GLN A 39 6.14 -8.23 39.13
CA GLN A 39 6.88 -7.08 39.68
C GLN A 39 8.20 -7.51 40.36
N GLY A 40 8.43 -8.84 40.53
CA GLY A 40 9.70 -9.38 40.98
C GLY A 40 9.87 -9.50 42.51
N GLU A 41 8.82 -9.26 43.30
CA GLU A 41 8.88 -9.42 44.76
C GLU A 41 9.06 -10.91 45.17
N LYS A 42 9.59 -11.13 46.37
CA LYS A 42 9.78 -12.47 46.93
C LYS A 42 8.44 -13.15 47.15
N GLY A 43 8.28 -14.35 46.61
CA GLY A 43 7.05 -15.14 46.74
C GLY A 43 7.10 -16.43 45.93
N ARG A 44 5.93 -17.04 45.75
CA ARG A 44 5.76 -18.29 45.00
C ARG A 44 4.53 -18.30 44.08
N SER A 45 3.82 -17.19 43.99
CA SER A 45 2.56 -17.12 43.23
C SER A 45 2.77 -17.23 41.73
N MET A 46 3.88 -16.74 41.23
CA MET A 46 4.24 -16.82 39.81
C MET A 46 5.29 -17.93 39.59
N SER A 47 5.09 -18.69 38.52
CA SER A 47 5.99 -19.78 38.10
C SER A 47 6.38 -19.60 36.64
N VAL A 48 7.67 -19.64 36.34
CA VAL A 48 8.20 -19.76 34.97
C VAL A 48 8.71 -21.18 34.77
N TYR A 49 8.18 -21.88 33.79
CA TYR A 49 8.54 -23.26 33.49
C TYR A 49 9.88 -23.30 32.74
N LEU A 50 10.87 -24.00 33.30
CA LEU A 50 12.21 -24.06 32.70
C LEU A 50 12.44 -25.34 31.89
N THR A 51 11.60 -26.37 32.09
CA THR A 51 11.73 -27.68 31.44
C THR A 51 10.38 -28.24 31.02
N GLY A 52 10.36 -29.21 30.09
CA GLY A 52 9.15 -29.88 29.59
C GLY A 52 8.44 -29.12 28.50
N GLU A 53 7.22 -29.54 28.14
CA GLU A 53 6.42 -28.96 27.05
C GLU A 53 6.01 -27.51 27.30
N GLN A 54 6.01 -27.06 28.52
CA GLN A 54 5.70 -25.70 28.95
C GLN A 54 6.95 -24.81 29.08
N SER A 55 8.14 -25.30 28.75
CA SER A 55 9.38 -24.53 28.89
C SER A 55 9.29 -23.17 28.18
N GLY A 56 9.66 -22.10 28.90
CA GLY A 56 9.58 -20.72 28.43
C GLY A 56 8.21 -20.05 28.61
N LYS A 57 7.22 -20.72 29.21
CA LYS A 57 5.96 -20.09 29.60
C LYS A 57 5.97 -19.75 31.09
N TRP A 58 5.16 -18.77 31.47
CA TRP A 58 4.95 -18.41 32.86
C TRP A 58 3.45 -18.26 33.18
N MET A 59 3.12 -18.41 34.45
CA MET A 59 1.79 -18.25 34.99
C MET A 59 1.88 -17.67 36.40
N ASP A 60 1.12 -16.61 36.65
CA ASP A 60 0.84 -16.09 37.98
C ASP A 60 -0.47 -16.65 38.49
N PHE A 61 -0.41 -17.53 39.48
CA PHE A 61 -1.58 -18.20 40.03
C PHE A 61 -2.42 -17.32 40.94
N SER A 62 -1.95 -16.11 41.29
CA SER A 62 -2.72 -15.16 42.10
C SER A 62 -3.61 -14.28 41.25
N THR A 63 -3.17 -13.93 40.03
CA THR A 63 -3.91 -13.08 39.09
C THR A 63 -4.56 -13.84 37.94
N GLY A 64 -4.06 -15.06 37.65
CA GLY A 64 -4.46 -15.87 36.51
C GLY A 64 -3.81 -15.40 35.18
N GLU A 65 -2.87 -14.47 35.25
CA GLU A 65 -2.14 -13.97 34.07
C GLU A 65 -1.00 -14.94 33.71
N GLY A 66 -0.68 -15.01 32.42
CA GLY A 66 0.41 -15.85 31.93
C GLY A 66 0.87 -15.41 30.55
N GLY A 67 2.04 -15.88 30.15
CA GLY A 67 2.62 -15.52 28.86
C GLY A 67 3.88 -16.33 28.55
N ASP A 68 4.76 -15.74 27.74
CA ASP A 68 6.04 -16.31 27.34
C ASP A 68 7.24 -15.47 27.84
N LEU A 69 8.45 -15.86 27.44
CA LEU A 69 9.68 -15.17 27.89
C LEU A 69 9.83 -13.77 27.26
N LEU A 70 9.22 -13.51 26.13
CA LEU A 70 9.22 -12.14 25.55
C LEU A 70 8.36 -11.22 26.41
N ASP A 71 7.20 -11.70 26.86
CA ASP A 71 6.35 -10.94 27.76
C ASP A 71 7.11 -10.62 29.08
N LEU A 72 7.84 -11.59 29.64
CA LEU A 72 8.68 -11.35 30.82
C LEU A 72 9.74 -10.26 30.57
N ILE A 73 10.40 -10.28 29.42
CA ILE A 73 11.41 -9.28 29.05
C ILE A 73 10.75 -7.90 28.90
N MET A 74 9.58 -7.83 28.24
CA MET A 74 8.82 -6.59 28.10
C MET A 74 8.47 -5.98 29.46
N TYR A 75 7.91 -6.78 30.35
CA TYR A 75 7.51 -6.33 31.69
C TYR A 75 8.71 -5.99 32.55
N GLY A 76 9.70 -6.89 32.64
CA GLY A 76 10.86 -6.75 33.52
C GLY A 76 11.79 -5.59 33.13
N LYS A 77 11.80 -5.17 31.87
CA LYS A 77 12.63 -4.07 31.35
C LYS A 77 11.84 -2.85 30.91
N GLY A 78 10.51 -2.88 30.94
CA GLY A 78 9.65 -1.77 30.49
C GLY A 78 9.81 -1.47 29.01
N MET A 79 9.94 -2.51 28.16
CA MET A 79 10.23 -2.38 26.73
C MET A 79 9.00 -2.68 25.89
N THR A 80 8.99 -2.14 24.64
CA THR A 80 8.03 -2.61 23.64
C THR A 80 8.39 -4.00 23.13
N LEU A 81 7.46 -4.70 22.49
CA LEU A 81 7.70 -6.03 21.92
C LEU A 81 8.89 -6.02 20.93
N VAL A 82 8.97 -5.00 20.10
CA VAL A 82 10.04 -4.87 19.10
C VAL A 82 11.40 -4.71 19.79
N ASP A 83 11.48 -3.85 20.79
CA ASP A 83 12.71 -3.62 21.55
C ASP A 83 13.11 -4.87 22.35
N ALA A 84 12.13 -5.57 22.93
CA ALA A 84 12.35 -6.82 23.65
C ALA A 84 12.88 -7.93 22.73
N MET A 85 12.35 -8.05 21.51
CA MET A 85 12.86 -8.98 20.50
C MET A 85 14.29 -8.65 20.09
N ASP A 86 14.60 -7.39 19.84
CA ASP A 86 15.95 -6.96 19.43
C ASP A 86 16.94 -7.10 20.59
N TRP A 87 16.54 -6.77 21.81
CA TRP A 87 17.33 -6.98 23.01
C TRP A 87 17.64 -8.46 23.20
N ALA A 88 16.63 -9.34 23.11
CA ALA A 88 16.77 -10.77 23.26
C ALA A 88 17.72 -11.39 22.22
N LYS A 89 17.58 -10.99 20.96
CA LYS A 89 18.49 -11.42 19.87
C LYS A 89 19.94 -11.02 20.14
N LYS A 90 20.16 -9.75 20.50
CA LYS A 90 21.51 -9.25 20.81
C LYS A 90 22.10 -9.93 22.06
N ARG A 91 21.31 -10.09 23.11
CA ARG A 91 21.76 -10.59 24.42
C ARG A 91 22.13 -12.07 24.39
N TYR A 92 21.32 -12.88 23.70
CA TYR A 92 21.49 -14.34 23.64
C TYR A 92 22.11 -14.83 22.33
N GLY A 93 22.59 -13.93 21.48
CA GLY A 93 23.29 -14.28 20.24
C GLY A 93 22.40 -15.03 19.24
N ILE A 94 21.09 -14.87 19.32
CA ILE A 94 20.12 -15.54 18.47
C ILE A 94 20.23 -14.96 17.07
N ARG A 95 20.91 -15.68 16.17
CA ARG A 95 21.04 -15.28 14.76
C ARG A 95 19.78 -15.66 14.01
N ASP A 96 19.38 -14.79 13.10
CA ASP A 96 18.29 -15.02 12.14
C ASP A 96 18.75 -16.05 11.09
N ASN A 97 18.83 -17.32 11.50
CA ASN A 97 19.24 -18.43 10.62
C ASN A 97 18.08 -18.99 9.80
N SER A 98 16.90 -18.38 9.89
CA SER A 98 15.87 -18.68 8.90
C SER A 98 16.44 -18.27 7.55
N PRO A 99 16.52 -19.19 6.55
CA PRO A 99 16.66 -18.72 5.18
C PRO A 99 15.53 -17.71 5.05
N ALA A 100 15.89 -16.45 4.75
CA ALA A 100 14.91 -15.41 4.51
C ALA A 100 13.85 -16.08 3.64
N LYS A 101 12.66 -16.36 4.22
CA LYS A 101 11.53 -16.76 3.40
C LYS A 101 11.40 -15.61 2.45
N LYS A 102 11.97 -15.83 1.26
CA LYS A 102 11.74 -14.94 0.14
C LYS A 102 10.24 -14.79 0.14
N ILE A 103 9.73 -13.68 0.67
CA ILE A 103 8.50 -13.09 0.20
C ILE A 103 8.70 -13.21 -1.30
N ALA A 104 7.89 -14.03 -1.97
CA ALA A 104 8.04 -14.23 -3.39
C ALA A 104 8.20 -12.83 -3.95
N PRO A 105 9.33 -12.49 -4.59
CA PRO A 105 9.53 -11.14 -5.05
C PRO A 105 8.32 -10.87 -5.92
N ALA A 106 7.65 -9.75 -5.73
CA ALA A 106 6.83 -9.18 -6.78
C ALA A 106 7.60 -9.46 -8.05
N GLU A 107 7.04 -10.20 -9.00
CA GLU A 107 7.74 -10.83 -10.13
C GLU A 107 8.95 -10.01 -10.50
N LYS A 108 10.15 -10.58 -10.48
CA LYS A 108 11.35 -9.87 -10.90
C LYS A 108 11.05 -9.41 -12.32
N LYS A 109 10.55 -8.17 -12.48
CA LYS A 109 10.60 -7.55 -13.78
C LYS A 109 12.04 -7.68 -14.19
N ASN A 110 12.30 -8.45 -15.23
CA ASN A 110 13.63 -8.54 -15.80
C ASN A 110 13.93 -7.16 -16.39
N TYR A 111 14.52 -6.29 -15.57
CA TYR A 111 14.97 -5.00 -16.03
C TYR A 111 16.11 -5.20 -17.02
N THR A 112 16.07 -4.45 -18.11
CA THR A 112 17.17 -4.43 -19.08
C THR A 112 18.41 -3.82 -18.43
N LYS A 113 19.57 -4.37 -18.70
CA LYS A 113 20.83 -3.71 -18.30
C LYS A 113 21.01 -2.45 -19.13
N PRO A 114 21.41 -1.32 -18.52
CA PRO A 114 21.67 -0.10 -19.26
C PRO A 114 22.81 -0.31 -20.25
N LYS A 115 22.69 0.30 -21.44
CA LYS A 115 23.71 0.34 -22.48
C LYS A 115 24.27 1.76 -22.53
N PRO A 116 25.38 2.04 -21.83
CA PRO A 116 25.97 3.38 -21.82
C PRO A 116 26.42 3.78 -23.23
N PRO A 117 26.08 5.00 -23.70
CA PRO A 117 26.66 5.53 -24.92
C PRO A 117 28.17 5.80 -24.77
N PRO A 118 28.90 5.95 -25.86
CA PRO A 118 30.34 6.28 -25.82
C PRO A 118 30.58 7.59 -25.06
N LYS A 119 31.70 7.65 -24.36
CA LYS A 119 32.17 8.87 -23.70
C LYS A 119 32.98 9.70 -24.67
N ASN A 120 32.75 11.00 -24.68
CA ASN A 120 33.55 11.97 -25.41
C ASN A 120 34.41 12.81 -24.45
N GLU A 121 35.23 13.72 -25.03
CA GLU A 121 35.84 14.77 -24.24
C GLU A 121 34.78 15.66 -23.61
N HIS A 122 35.02 16.08 -22.35
CA HIS A 122 34.01 16.79 -21.54
C HIS A 122 33.93 18.31 -21.79
N GLN A 123 34.46 18.82 -22.92
CA GLN A 123 34.58 20.25 -23.14
C GLN A 123 33.24 20.99 -23.07
N HIS A 124 32.24 20.54 -23.81
CA HIS A 124 30.93 21.21 -23.84
C HIS A 124 30.18 21.04 -22.53
N LEU A 125 30.32 19.88 -21.89
CA LEU A 125 29.74 19.64 -20.58
C LEU A 125 30.33 20.58 -19.52
N HIS A 126 31.66 20.79 -19.53
CA HIS A 126 32.31 21.70 -18.59
C HIS A 126 31.80 23.15 -18.76
N GLU A 127 31.79 23.66 -19.98
CA GLU A 127 31.25 25.00 -20.28
C GLU A 127 29.77 25.13 -19.90
N TYR A 128 28.99 24.07 -20.12
CA TYR A 128 27.60 24.06 -19.75
C TYR A 128 27.38 24.10 -18.25
N MET A 129 28.18 23.34 -17.48
CA MET A 129 28.13 23.33 -16.02
C MET A 129 28.61 24.63 -15.40
N GLU A 130 29.67 25.25 -15.93
CA GLU A 130 30.16 26.56 -15.49
C GLU A 130 29.09 27.65 -15.67
N LYS A 131 28.35 27.63 -16.81
CA LYS A 131 27.19 28.52 -17.03
C LYS A 131 26.05 28.27 -16.04
N ARG A 132 25.94 27.08 -15.48
CA ARG A 132 24.99 26.71 -14.42
C ARG A 132 25.48 27.05 -13.01
N GLY A 133 26.64 27.72 -12.89
CA GLY A 133 27.18 28.16 -11.62
C GLY A 133 28.05 27.15 -10.89
N PHE A 134 28.34 25.99 -11.49
CA PHE A 134 29.20 24.98 -10.86
C PHE A 134 30.68 25.38 -10.91
N LYS A 135 31.41 25.06 -9.86
CA LYS A 135 32.87 25.13 -9.75
C LYS A 135 33.44 23.72 -9.70
N ASP A 136 34.73 23.58 -9.94
CA ASP A 136 35.43 22.27 -9.87
C ASP A 136 34.72 21.16 -10.70
N VAL A 137 34.27 21.53 -11.89
CA VAL A 137 33.41 20.72 -12.77
C VAL A 137 33.98 19.33 -13.02
N GLY A 138 35.32 19.20 -13.18
CA GLY A 138 35.98 17.92 -13.36
C GLY A 138 35.79 16.96 -12.17
N GLU A 139 35.87 17.48 -10.94
CA GLU A 139 35.64 16.71 -9.73
C GLU A 139 34.18 16.27 -9.62
N ILE A 140 33.25 17.18 -9.94
CA ILE A 140 31.82 16.88 -9.98
C ILE A 140 31.55 15.77 -10.99
N CYS A 141 32.06 15.87 -12.22
CA CYS A 141 31.89 14.83 -13.23
C CYS A 141 32.42 13.47 -12.76
N PHE A 142 33.58 13.46 -12.08
CA PHE A 142 34.16 12.22 -11.55
C PHE A 142 33.30 11.63 -10.41
N ARG A 143 32.88 12.42 -9.43
CA ARG A 143 32.08 11.99 -8.27
C ARG A 143 30.71 11.47 -8.69
N TRP A 144 30.04 12.20 -9.58
CA TRP A 144 28.70 11.87 -10.04
C TRP A 144 28.72 10.88 -11.22
N LYS A 145 29.90 10.56 -11.76
CA LYS A 145 30.13 9.69 -12.93
C LYS A 145 29.37 10.16 -14.18
N ILE A 146 29.05 11.45 -14.26
CA ILE A 146 28.42 12.06 -15.44
C ILE A 146 29.46 12.32 -16.52
N TYR A 147 29.03 12.24 -17.77
CA TYR A 147 29.92 12.43 -18.91
C TYR A 147 29.18 12.93 -20.14
N GLU A 148 29.93 13.43 -21.11
CA GLU A 148 29.43 13.89 -22.39
C GLU A 148 29.37 12.74 -23.40
N THR A 149 28.38 12.78 -24.29
CA THR A 149 28.26 11.88 -25.45
C THR A 149 27.74 12.65 -26.66
N ASP A 150 28.09 12.19 -27.86
CA ASP A 150 27.53 12.74 -29.08
C ASP A 150 26.06 12.39 -29.24
N ALA A 151 25.27 13.37 -29.60
CA ALA A 151 23.90 13.24 -30.04
C ALA A 151 23.78 13.55 -31.54
N ARG A 152 22.62 13.31 -32.13
CA ARG A 152 22.42 13.51 -33.58
C ARG A 152 22.72 14.93 -34.05
N ASN A 153 22.39 15.93 -33.22
CA ASN A 153 22.48 17.36 -33.56
C ASN A 153 23.27 18.18 -32.52
N GLY A 154 24.16 17.56 -31.78
CA GLY A 154 24.93 18.23 -30.73
C GLY A 154 25.45 17.23 -29.69
N GLN A 155 25.59 17.66 -28.46
CA GLN A 155 26.07 16.84 -27.36
C GLN A 155 25.01 16.69 -26.27
N ASP A 156 24.97 15.51 -25.66
CA ASP A 156 24.16 15.19 -24.50
C ASP A 156 25.05 14.97 -23.27
N VAL A 157 24.54 15.33 -22.10
CA VAL A 157 25.05 14.82 -20.82
C VAL A 157 24.37 13.50 -20.49
N VAL A 158 25.16 12.54 -20.03
CA VAL A 158 24.68 11.24 -19.54
C VAL A 158 24.69 11.24 -18.03
N PHE A 159 23.55 10.95 -17.44
CA PHE A 159 23.36 10.73 -16.01
C PHE A 159 23.22 9.23 -15.75
N PRO A 160 24.25 8.53 -15.29
CA PRO A 160 24.16 7.14 -14.90
C PRO A 160 23.63 7.02 -13.46
N PHE A 161 22.62 6.21 -13.29
CA PHE A 161 21.99 5.92 -12.00
C PHE A 161 22.53 4.61 -11.45
N PHE A 162 22.88 4.60 -10.19
CA PHE A 162 23.46 3.45 -9.50
C PHE A 162 22.57 3.06 -8.32
N ASP A 163 22.45 1.76 -8.09
CA ASP A 163 21.95 1.25 -6.80
C ASP A 163 22.97 1.59 -5.69
N PRO A 164 22.55 1.60 -4.41
CA PRO A 164 23.47 1.80 -3.28
C PRO A 164 24.66 0.84 -3.23
N ASP A 165 24.55 -0.33 -3.87
CA ASP A 165 25.66 -1.31 -4.00
C ASP A 165 26.67 -0.96 -5.11
N GLY A 166 26.46 0.13 -5.83
CA GLY A 166 27.30 0.59 -6.94
C GLY A 166 26.97 -0.03 -8.29
N THR A 167 25.91 -0.82 -8.41
CA THR A 167 25.45 -1.40 -9.68
C THR A 167 24.71 -0.35 -10.51
N GLN A 168 25.18 -0.11 -11.75
CA GLN A 168 24.50 0.79 -12.68
C GLN A 168 23.21 0.14 -13.22
N THR A 169 22.07 0.82 -13.04
CA THR A 169 20.75 0.23 -13.32
C THR A 169 19.84 1.09 -14.18
N PHE A 170 20.12 2.39 -14.31
CA PHE A 170 19.34 3.32 -15.09
C PHE A 170 20.26 4.31 -15.81
N LEU A 171 19.80 4.86 -16.93
CA LEU A 171 20.48 5.90 -17.69
C LEU A 171 19.48 6.94 -18.17
N LYS A 172 19.88 8.20 -18.08
CA LYS A 172 19.14 9.34 -18.63
C LYS A 172 20.11 10.23 -19.38
N THR A 173 19.68 10.77 -20.53
CA THR A 173 20.44 11.78 -21.27
C THR A 173 19.67 13.09 -21.34
N LYS A 174 20.37 14.20 -21.31
CA LYS A 174 19.80 15.53 -21.51
C LYS A 174 20.68 16.31 -22.49
N ALA A 175 20.05 17.09 -23.36
CA ALA A 175 20.73 17.95 -24.32
C ALA A 175 21.60 19.02 -23.61
N ILE A 176 22.82 19.23 -24.09
CA ILE A 176 23.73 20.29 -23.65
C ILE A 176 23.56 21.54 -24.53
N ASN A 177 23.63 21.36 -25.85
CA ASN A 177 23.75 22.44 -26.83
C ASN A 177 22.85 22.26 -28.07
N HIS A 178 21.75 21.53 -27.93
CA HIS A 178 20.75 21.36 -28.97
C HIS A 178 19.34 21.23 -28.37
N ASP A 179 18.30 21.41 -29.19
CA ASP A 179 16.90 21.27 -28.83
C ASP A 179 16.49 19.77 -28.86
N GLY A 180 16.86 19.02 -27.84
CA GLY A 180 16.52 17.62 -27.69
C GLY A 180 15.74 17.33 -26.43
N ASN A 181 14.78 16.41 -26.51
CA ASN A 181 14.07 15.92 -25.32
C ASN A 181 14.96 14.96 -24.52
N PRO A 182 14.82 14.94 -23.18
CA PRO A 182 15.51 13.96 -22.34
C PRO A 182 15.25 12.54 -22.82
N GLY A 183 16.33 11.74 -22.96
CA GLY A 183 16.27 10.35 -23.40
C GLY A 183 16.42 9.36 -22.26
N THR A 184 15.63 8.29 -22.28
CA THR A 184 15.79 7.14 -21.40
C THR A 184 15.63 5.85 -22.18
N GLN A 185 16.36 4.81 -21.81
CA GLN A 185 16.15 3.48 -22.36
C GLN A 185 14.88 2.86 -21.75
N LYS A 186 14.23 1.97 -22.52
CA LYS A 186 13.02 1.27 -22.03
C LYS A 186 13.38 0.17 -21.02
N ASP A 187 12.42 -0.11 -20.14
CA ASP A 187 12.46 -1.22 -19.18
C ASP A 187 13.66 -1.21 -18.22
N LEU A 188 14.19 -0.04 -17.91
CA LEU A 188 15.21 0.15 -16.88
C LEU A 188 14.55 0.21 -15.48
N LYS A 189 15.30 -0.21 -14.46
CA LYS A 189 14.86 -0.15 -13.06
C LYS A 189 14.72 1.32 -12.63
N PRO A 190 13.54 1.80 -12.23
CA PRO A 190 13.34 3.19 -11.82
C PRO A 190 13.88 3.41 -10.40
N ILE A 191 15.02 4.07 -10.29
CA ILE A 191 15.70 4.38 -9.03
C ILE A 191 16.05 5.87 -8.97
N LEU A 192 16.38 6.35 -7.78
CA LEU A 192 16.86 7.72 -7.59
C LEU A 192 18.26 7.92 -8.16
N PHE A 193 18.52 9.11 -8.72
CA PHE A 193 19.86 9.51 -9.15
C PHE A 193 20.67 10.00 -7.96
N GLY A 194 21.94 9.62 -7.90
CA GLY A 194 22.93 10.23 -7.00
C GLY A 194 23.44 9.32 -5.89
N TRP A 195 23.02 8.07 -5.77
CA TRP A 195 23.50 7.16 -4.73
C TRP A 195 25.03 7.04 -4.65
N GLN A 196 25.72 7.13 -5.78
CA GLN A 196 27.19 7.10 -5.85
C GLN A 196 27.87 8.30 -5.19
N ALA A 197 27.12 9.39 -4.94
CA ALA A 197 27.61 10.61 -4.31
C ALA A 197 27.16 10.79 -2.85
N VAL A 198 26.30 9.90 -2.34
CA VAL A 198 25.79 9.96 -0.97
C VAL A 198 26.69 9.17 -0.01
N PRO A 199 27.30 9.80 0.99
CA PRO A 199 28.14 9.11 1.97
C PRO A 199 27.35 8.11 2.83
N ASP A 200 27.96 6.98 3.20
CA ASP A 200 27.30 5.88 3.92
C ASP A 200 26.72 6.27 5.29
N LYS A 201 27.36 7.21 5.99
CA LYS A 201 27.00 7.61 7.36
C LYS A 201 25.93 8.70 7.43
N VAL A 202 25.47 9.19 6.30
CA VAL A 202 24.47 10.26 6.25
C VAL A 202 23.12 9.74 6.71
N ARG A 203 22.47 10.48 7.61
CA ARG A 203 21.13 10.17 8.15
C ARG A 203 20.07 11.14 7.66
N LYS A 204 20.46 12.17 6.93
CA LYS A 204 19.61 13.21 6.34
C LYS A 204 19.87 13.28 4.86
N ILE A 205 18.81 13.29 4.06
CA ILE A 205 18.89 13.31 2.59
C ILE A 205 17.90 14.31 2.01
N TRP A 206 18.29 14.98 0.95
CA TRP A 206 17.41 15.83 0.16
C TRP A 206 16.95 15.07 -1.07
N ILE A 207 15.70 15.25 -1.47
CA ILE A 207 15.15 14.71 -2.71
C ILE A 207 14.71 15.87 -3.59
N THR A 208 15.32 15.98 -4.75
CA THR A 208 15.07 17.03 -5.74
C THR A 208 14.36 16.46 -6.98
N GLU A 209 13.82 17.34 -7.82
CA GLU A 209 13.16 16.93 -9.04
C GLU A 209 14.16 16.66 -10.18
N GLY A 210 15.18 17.49 -10.32
CA GLY A 210 16.17 17.43 -11.39
C GLY A 210 17.55 16.94 -10.96
N GLU A 211 18.30 16.30 -11.87
CA GLU A 211 19.65 15.82 -11.59
C GLU A 211 20.61 16.98 -11.29
N TRP A 212 20.43 18.12 -11.96
CA TRP A 212 21.25 19.31 -11.71
C TRP A 212 20.98 19.91 -10.32
N ASP A 213 19.74 19.79 -9.83
CA ASP A 213 19.37 20.26 -8.49
C ASP A 213 19.99 19.37 -7.41
N ALA A 214 20.01 18.04 -7.60
CA ALA A 214 20.70 17.15 -6.68
C ALA A 214 22.21 17.42 -6.63
N ILE A 215 22.84 17.68 -7.79
CA ILE A 215 24.25 18.05 -7.84
C ILE A 215 24.46 19.39 -7.13
N ALA A 216 23.66 20.42 -7.44
CA ALA A 216 23.77 21.73 -6.81
C ALA A 216 23.58 21.67 -5.29
N CYS A 217 22.57 20.95 -4.83
CA CYS A 217 22.28 20.71 -3.41
C CYS A 217 23.48 20.07 -2.70
N SER A 218 24.07 19.04 -3.31
CA SER A 218 25.24 18.33 -2.77
C SER A 218 26.48 19.22 -2.73
N GLU A 219 26.72 20.02 -3.77
CA GLU A 219 27.84 20.98 -3.80
C GLU A 219 27.69 22.07 -2.73
N LEU A 220 26.48 22.44 -2.38
CA LEU A 220 26.18 23.35 -1.25
C LEU A 220 26.37 22.68 0.12
N GLY A 221 26.70 21.39 0.16
CA GLY A 221 26.97 20.63 1.39
C GLY A 221 25.78 19.84 1.93
N PHE A 222 24.70 19.71 1.17
CA PHE A 222 23.50 18.97 1.54
C PHE A 222 23.38 17.71 0.64
N PRO A 223 23.68 16.51 1.17
CA PRO A 223 23.57 15.27 0.39
C PRO A 223 22.18 15.11 -0.25
N ALA A 224 22.14 14.86 -1.55
CA ALA A 224 20.91 14.86 -2.30
C ALA A 224 20.80 13.72 -3.32
N LEU A 225 19.55 13.33 -3.59
CA LEU A 225 19.14 12.41 -4.63
C LEU A 225 18.10 13.11 -5.51
N SER A 226 17.97 12.71 -6.77
CA SER A 226 16.95 13.23 -7.67
C SER A 226 16.00 12.15 -8.15
N VAL A 227 14.72 12.51 -8.34
CA VAL A 227 13.74 11.58 -8.92
C VAL A 227 14.05 11.29 -10.38
N PRO A 228 13.77 10.06 -10.88
CA PRO A 228 14.24 9.66 -12.22
C PRO A 228 13.43 10.26 -13.37
N MET A 229 12.14 10.58 -13.15
CA MET A 229 11.18 10.90 -14.23
C MET A 229 10.61 12.31 -14.18
N GLY A 230 11.16 13.21 -13.36
CA GLY A 230 10.61 14.54 -13.13
C GLY A 230 9.44 14.53 -12.17
N GLY A 231 8.89 15.71 -11.86
CA GLY A 231 7.75 15.89 -10.99
C GLY A 231 6.42 15.50 -11.60
N GLY A 232 5.38 15.59 -10.78
CA GLY A 232 4.01 15.33 -11.16
C GLY A 232 3.39 14.13 -10.47
N LYS A 233 2.06 14.05 -10.56
CA LYS A 233 1.23 13.01 -9.93
C LYS A 233 1.05 11.82 -10.87
N GLY A 234 1.06 10.62 -10.31
CA GLY A 234 0.63 9.41 -11.00
C GLY A 234 1.62 8.25 -10.98
N ALA A 235 1.10 7.05 -11.27
CA ALA A 235 1.79 5.79 -11.11
C ALA A 235 3.10 5.65 -11.90
N LYS A 236 3.32 6.41 -12.95
CA LYS A 236 4.57 6.38 -13.72
C LYS A 236 5.70 7.13 -13.01
N GLN A 237 5.39 8.30 -12.47
CA GLN A 237 6.33 9.20 -11.81
C GLN A 237 6.79 8.66 -10.45
N THR A 238 5.94 7.92 -9.75
CA THR A 238 6.18 7.46 -8.36
C THR A 238 6.61 5.99 -8.24
N LYS A 239 6.81 5.28 -9.36
CA LYS A 239 7.28 3.87 -9.37
C LYS A 239 8.60 3.65 -8.61
N TRP A 240 9.47 4.63 -8.59
CA TRP A 240 10.74 4.58 -7.90
C TRP A 240 10.57 4.42 -6.38
N ILE A 241 9.50 4.94 -5.78
CA ILE A 241 9.27 4.84 -4.34
C ILE A 241 9.21 3.37 -3.89
N ALA A 242 8.54 2.51 -4.66
CA ALA A 242 8.47 1.09 -4.34
C ALA A 242 9.84 0.39 -4.36
N HIS A 243 10.75 0.82 -5.24
CA HIS A 243 12.11 0.28 -5.32
C HIS A 243 13.03 0.83 -4.23
N GLU A 244 12.90 2.13 -3.94
CA GLU A 244 13.77 2.85 -3.03
C GLU A 244 13.29 2.82 -1.57
N TYR A 245 12.10 2.28 -1.31
CA TYR A 245 11.47 2.31 0.02
C TYR A 245 12.39 1.81 1.13
N GLU A 246 13.08 0.69 0.88
CA GLU A 246 14.02 0.10 1.84
C GLU A 246 15.35 0.88 1.94
N ASN A 247 15.86 1.37 0.80
CA ASN A 247 17.06 2.17 0.75
C ASN A 247 16.90 3.52 1.49
N LEU A 248 15.73 4.12 1.35
CA LEU A 248 15.39 5.37 2.03
C LEU A 248 15.12 5.19 3.53
N SER A 249 14.81 3.98 3.99
CA SER A 249 14.53 3.72 5.42
C SER A 249 15.71 4.01 6.35
N ARG A 250 16.93 4.10 5.81
CA ARG A 250 18.14 4.45 6.57
C ARG A 250 18.22 5.91 7.02
N PHE A 251 17.41 6.80 6.41
CA PHE A 251 17.43 8.22 6.72
C PHE A 251 16.40 8.59 7.79
N ASP A 252 16.80 9.39 8.73
CA ASP A 252 15.94 9.92 9.80
C ASP A 252 15.15 11.13 9.33
N GLU A 253 15.73 11.93 8.42
CA GLU A 253 15.10 13.10 7.82
C GLU A 253 15.23 13.06 6.29
N ILE A 254 14.13 13.31 5.60
CA ILE A 254 14.05 13.40 4.14
C ILE A 254 13.48 14.77 3.77
N LEU A 255 14.30 15.62 3.16
CA LEU A 255 13.96 16.98 2.78
C LEU A 255 13.47 16.96 1.32
N ILE A 256 12.22 17.30 1.07
CA ILE A 256 11.64 17.30 -0.27
C ILE A 256 11.76 18.69 -0.87
N ALA A 257 12.64 18.83 -1.86
CA ALA A 257 12.95 20.07 -2.56
C ALA A 257 12.71 19.91 -4.07
N THR A 258 11.47 19.55 -4.42
CA THR A 258 10.97 19.57 -5.81
C THR A 258 10.76 21.00 -6.28
N ASP A 259 10.59 21.20 -7.59
CA ASP A 259 10.38 22.51 -8.19
C ASP A 259 9.23 23.28 -7.50
N MET A 260 9.35 24.61 -7.45
CA MET A 260 8.34 25.50 -6.84
C MET A 260 7.25 25.84 -7.87
N ASP A 261 6.68 24.81 -8.49
CA ASP A 261 5.54 24.92 -9.39
C ASP A 261 4.48 23.87 -9.01
N GLU A 262 3.32 23.93 -9.64
CA GLU A 262 2.18 23.06 -9.35
C GLU A 262 2.55 21.55 -9.44
N GLN A 263 3.34 21.17 -10.44
CA GLN A 263 3.76 19.77 -10.62
C GLN A 263 4.73 19.31 -9.53
N GLY A 264 5.63 20.19 -9.11
CA GLY A 264 6.56 19.94 -8.00
C GLY A 264 5.85 19.83 -6.66
N GLU A 265 4.81 20.64 -6.41
CA GLU A 265 3.99 20.53 -5.19
C GLU A 265 3.20 19.20 -5.15
N LEU A 266 2.59 18.80 -6.26
CA LEU A 266 1.91 17.51 -6.37
C LEU A 266 2.87 16.33 -6.14
N ALA A 267 4.09 16.42 -6.67
CA ALA A 267 5.12 15.42 -6.44
C ALA A 267 5.55 15.36 -4.98
N ALA A 268 5.78 16.54 -4.35
CA ALA A 268 6.15 16.63 -2.94
C ALA A 268 5.08 16.02 -2.04
N ALA A 269 3.82 16.36 -2.25
CA ALA A 269 2.69 15.84 -1.47
C ALA A 269 2.62 14.30 -1.54
N GLU A 270 2.73 13.71 -2.73
CA GLU A 270 2.71 12.25 -2.89
C GLU A 270 3.92 11.57 -2.24
N ILE A 271 5.12 12.13 -2.40
CA ILE A 271 6.35 11.60 -1.79
C ILE A 271 6.21 11.62 -0.26
N MET A 272 5.80 12.75 0.32
CA MET A 272 5.63 12.91 1.77
C MET A 272 4.58 11.95 2.32
N GLN A 273 3.43 11.83 1.65
CA GLN A 273 2.36 10.92 2.04
C GLN A 273 2.80 9.45 2.05
N ARG A 274 3.65 9.05 1.12
CA ARG A 274 4.14 7.67 1.02
C ARG A 274 5.34 7.36 1.90
N LEU A 275 6.25 8.31 2.12
CA LEU A 275 7.44 8.12 2.95
C LEU A 275 7.24 8.51 4.42
N GLY A 276 6.15 9.23 4.75
CA GLY A 276 5.67 9.47 6.12
C GLY A 276 6.35 10.64 6.84
N ASP A 277 6.20 10.67 8.16
CA ASP A 277 6.46 11.81 9.06
C ASP A 277 7.91 12.29 9.12
N ARG A 278 8.84 11.53 8.56
CA ARG A 278 10.26 11.94 8.43
C ARG A 278 10.53 12.84 7.22
N CYS A 279 9.50 13.17 6.44
CA CYS A 279 9.60 14.02 5.27
C CYS A 279 9.21 15.46 5.62
N TYR A 280 9.98 16.41 5.11
CA TYR A 280 9.75 17.84 5.31
C TYR A 280 9.77 18.54 3.95
N ARG A 281 8.75 19.34 3.62
CA ARG A 281 8.73 20.16 2.42
C ARG A 281 9.65 21.37 2.62
N VAL A 282 10.59 21.55 1.71
CA VAL A 282 11.47 22.72 1.71
C VAL A 282 10.97 23.71 0.66
N ASN A 283 10.56 24.90 1.10
CA ASN A 283 10.14 25.98 0.23
C ASN A 283 11.38 26.76 -0.23
N LEU A 284 11.66 26.70 -1.53
CA LEU A 284 12.82 27.37 -2.12
C LEU A 284 12.45 28.82 -2.48
N PRO A 285 13.39 29.79 -2.33
CA PRO A 285 13.16 31.17 -2.76
C PRO A 285 13.28 31.36 -4.29
N THR A 286 13.58 30.32 -5.03
CA THR A 286 13.70 30.25 -6.50
C THR A 286 12.91 29.06 -7.01
N LYS A 287 12.81 28.90 -8.32
CA LYS A 287 12.10 27.76 -8.91
C LYS A 287 12.71 26.43 -8.45
N ASP A 288 14.04 26.32 -8.49
CA ASP A 288 14.80 25.13 -8.15
C ASP A 288 16.15 25.47 -7.48
N ILE A 289 16.88 24.46 -7.00
CA ILE A 289 18.15 24.64 -6.28
C ILE A 289 19.28 25.05 -7.23
N ASN A 290 19.29 24.59 -8.47
CA ASN A 290 20.32 24.99 -9.41
C ASN A 290 20.16 26.47 -9.80
N GLU A 291 18.94 26.94 -9.99
CA GLU A 291 18.67 28.37 -10.17
C GLU A 291 19.12 29.20 -8.95
N LEU A 292 18.90 28.68 -7.74
CA LEU A 292 19.37 29.32 -6.50
C LEU A 292 20.90 29.50 -6.52
N LEU A 293 21.63 28.44 -6.85
CA LEU A 293 23.09 28.46 -6.98
C LEU A 293 23.55 29.43 -8.05
N GLN A 294 22.93 29.39 -9.23
CA GLN A 294 23.29 30.20 -10.39
C GLN A 294 23.11 31.69 -10.15
N LYS A 295 22.02 32.09 -9.46
CA LYS A 295 21.72 33.50 -9.17
C LYS A 295 22.53 34.09 -8.03
N ASN A 296 22.87 33.31 -7.02
CA ASN A 296 23.40 33.80 -5.75
C ASN A 296 24.85 33.38 -5.45
N GLY A 297 25.39 32.41 -6.20
CA GLY A 297 26.69 31.80 -5.91
C GLY A 297 26.68 30.91 -4.65
N TYR A 298 27.80 30.24 -4.36
CA TYR A 298 27.87 29.17 -3.35
C TYR A 298 27.54 29.65 -1.93
N GLU A 299 28.15 30.70 -1.43
CA GLU A 299 27.99 31.10 -0.03
C GLU A 299 26.57 31.57 0.28
N GLN A 300 26.01 32.39 -0.59
CA GLN A 300 24.66 32.92 -0.38
C GLN A 300 23.60 31.86 -0.62
N ALA A 301 23.73 31.03 -1.66
CA ALA A 301 22.83 29.93 -1.93
C ALA A 301 22.83 28.90 -0.78
N LYS A 302 24.00 28.58 -0.23
CA LYS A 302 24.12 27.70 0.94
C LYS A 302 23.40 28.27 2.16
N TRP A 303 23.61 29.54 2.46
CA TRP A 303 22.92 30.21 3.58
C TRP A 303 21.39 30.20 3.38
N MET A 304 20.91 30.52 2.17
CA MET A 304 19.48 30.52 1.86
C MET A 304 18.87 29.14 1.97
N LEU A 305 19.58 28.12 1.54
CA LEU A 305 19.14 26.73 1.63
C LEU A 305 19.08 26.23 3.09
N GLU A 306 20.05 26.67 3.93
CA GLU A 306 20.01 26.41 5.37
C GLU A 306 18.81 27.08 6.05
N CYS A 307 18.49 28.32 5.68
CA CYS A 307 17.30 29.01 6.19
C CYS A 307 16.03 28.25 5.79
N ALA A 308 15.89 27.87 4.52
CA ALA A 308 14.75 27.10 4.01
C ALA A 308 14.61 25.74 4.72
N TYR A 309 15.72 25.09 5.05
CA TYR A 309 15.72 23.87 5.86
C TYR A 309 15.21 24.11 7.28
N GLN A 310 15.65 25.20 7.93
CA GLN A 310 15.16 25.53 9.28
C GLN A 310 13.65 25.84 9.26
N GLU A 311 13.18 26.58 8.29
CA GLU A 311 11.75 26.89 8.10
C GLU A 311 10.92 25.61 7.86
N ALA A 312 11.42 24.66 7.07
CA ALA A 312 10.74 23.39 6.80
C ALA A 312 10.47 22.56 8.07
N ARG A 313 11.24 22.75 9.14
CA ARG A 313 11.08 22.06 10.44
C ARG A 313 10.13 22.79 11.39
N TRP A 314 9.87 24.08 11.16
CA TRP A 314 8.92 24.87 11.95
C TRP A 314 7.54 24.73 11.31
N LYS A 315 6.78 23.75 11.76
CA LYS A 315 5.39 23.53 11.30
C LYS A 315 4.42 23.86 12.42
N ASP A 316 3.34 24.54 12.06
CA ASP A 316 2.12 24.49 12.85
C ASP A 316 1.65 23.02 12.95
N PRO A 317 0.92 22.66 14.02
CA PRO A 317 0.33 21.33 14.10
C PRO A 317 -0.43 21.00 12.80
N GLU A 318 -0.17 19.86 12.20
CA GLU A 318 -0.80 19.42 10.93
C GLU A 318 -2.35 19.36 10.99
N THR A 319 -2.90 19.57 12.17
CA THR A 319 -4.35 19.60 12.42
C THR A 319 -4.94 21.01 12.40
N LEU A 320 -4.11 22.06 12.29
CA LEU A 320 -4.57 23.46 12.31
C LEU A 320 -4.33 24.08 10.92
N HIS A 321 -5.42 24.33 10.22
CA HIS A 321 -5.42 24.92 8.89
C HIS A 321 -6.20 26.23 8.88
N SER A 322 -5.70 27.21 8.15
CA SER A 322 -6.48 28.38 7.76
C SER A 322 -7.50 27.99 6.69
N VAL A 323 -8.64 28.67 6.62
CA VAL A 323 -9.61 28.46 5.53
C VAL A 323 -9.00 28.76 4.14
N MET A 324 -7.98 29.59 4.08
CA MET A 324 -7.25 29.90 2.83
C MET A 324 -6.38 28.73 2.34
N ASP A 325 -5.99 27.81 3.23
CA ASP A 325 -5.24 26.60 2.85
C ASP A 325 -6.08 25.66 1.99
N PHE A 326 -7.40 25.82 1.98
CA PHE A 326 -8.37 25.06 1.18
C PHE A 326 -8.84 25.79 -0.09
N GLU A 327 -8.28 26.96 -0.43
CA GLU A 327 -8.72 27.76 -1.57
C GLU A 327 -8.67 26.95 -2.88
N SER A 328 -7.56 26.25 -3.14
CA SER A 328 -7.39 25.38 -4.32
C SER A 328 -8.39 24.22 -4.34
N ASP A 329 -8.59 23.58 -3.20
CA ASP A 329 -9.54 22.46 -3.09
C ASP A 329 -10.99 22.92 -3.28
N ILE A 330 -11.30 24.14 -2.85
CA ILE A 330 -12.60 24.77 -3.01
C ILE A 330 -12.84 25.17 -4.46
N ASP A 331 -11.84 25.76 -5.11
CA ASP A 331 -11.89 26.10 -6.53
C ASP A 331 -12.07 24.84 -7.37
N ASP A 332 -11.31 23.79 -7.11
CA ASP A 332 -11.48 22.48 -7.74
C ASP A 332 -12.89 21.91 -7.52
N PHE A 333 -13.44 22.05 -6.32
CA PHE A 333 -14.80 21.59 -6.02
C PHE A 333 -15.86 22.33 -6.84
N PHE A 334 -15.72 23.63 -7.08
CA PHE A 334 -16.70 24.42 -7.83
C PHE A 334 -16.48 24.42 -9.34
N GLU A 335 -15.22 24.43 -9.79
CA GLU A 335 -14.90 24.48 -11.22
C GLU A 335 -14.95 23.09 -11.85
N ASN A 336 -14.55 22.05 -11.12
CA ASN A 336 -14.45 20.68 -11.59
C ASN A 336 -15.61 19.77 -11.12
N GLN A 337 -16.80 20.33 -10.87
CA GLN A 337 -18.03 19.54 -10.54
C GLN A 337 -18.37 18.44 -11.57
N LYS A 338 -17.71 18.44 -12.73
CA LYS A 338 -17.79 17.42 -13.79
C LYS A 338 -16.52 16.59 -13.92
N ASP A 339 -15.50 16.83 -13.09
CA ASP A 339 -14.25 16.11 -13.25
C ASP A 339 -14.38 14.70 -12.63
N ASP A 340 -14.58 13.76 -13.52
CA ASP A 340 -14.64 12.31 -13.30
C ASP A 340 -13.33 11.71 -12.71
N THR A 341 -12.36 12.58 -12.39
CA THR A 341 -10.98 12.17 -12.05
C THR A 341 -10.83 11.63 -10.64
N GLN A 342 -11.78 11.86 -9.74
CA GLN A 342 -11.70 11.35 -8.38
C GLN A 342 -12.45 10.02 -8.22
N GLY A 343 -11.72 8.90 -8.19
CA GLY A 343 -12.27 7.58 -7.96
C GLY A 343 -12.36 6.72 -9.23
N PHE A 344 -13.07 5.60 -9.13
CA PHE A 344 -13.31 4.70 -10.25
C PHE A 344 -14.79 4.35 -10.36
N SER A 345 -15.25 4.08 -11.58
CA SER A 345 -16.62 3.66 -11.86
C SER A 345 -16.83 2.19 -11.49
N SER A 346 -18.06 1.80 -11.27
CA SER A 346 -18.39 0.41 -10.97
C SER A 346 -18.03 -0.53 -12.11
N GLY A 347 -18.00 -0.02 -13.34
CA GLY A 347 -17.79 -0.79 -14.57
C GLY A 347 -19.02 -1.57 -15.01
N TRP A 348 -20.18 -1.30 -14.44
CA TRP A 348 -21.50 -1.70 -14.90
C TRP A 348 -22.29 -0.46 -15.32
N GLU A 349 -22.75 -0.44 -16.57
CA GLU A 349 -23.34 0.72 -17.21
C GLU A 349 -24.50 1.32 -16.42
N LYS A 350 -25.38 0.46 -15.86
CA LYS A 350 -26.54 0.93 -15.08
C LYS A 350 -26.17 1.56 -13.75
N LEU A 351 -25.10 1.12 -13.09
CA LEU A 351 -24.62 1.76 -11.88
C LEU A 351 -23.88 3.06 -12.20
N ASP A 352 -23.16 3.05 -13.32
CA ASP A 352 -22.41 4.22 -13.78
C ASP A 352 -23.36 5.32 -14.31
N GLU A 353 -24.52 4.96 -14.93
CA GLU A 353 -25.61 5.88 -15.29
C GLU A 353 -26.23 6.60 -14.08
N GLU A 354 -26.24 5.93 -12.90
CA GLU A 354 -26.70 6.48 -11.63
C GLU A 354 -25.59 7.18 -10.82
N ASP A 355 -24.48 7.49 -11.45
CA ASP A 355 -23.28 8.13 -10.90
C ASP A 355 -22.71 7.44 -9.64
N ILE A 356 -22.82 6.10 -9.59
CA ILE A 356 -22.19 5.33 -8.52
C ILE A 356 -20.71 5.18 -8.81
N LYS A 357 -19.92 5.97 -8.07
CA LYS A 357 -18.47 5.98 -8.12
C LYS A 357 -17.89 5.67 -6.74
N PHE A 358 -16.70 5.09 -6.75
CA PHE A 358 -15.96 4.76 -5.53
C PHE A 358 -14.75 5.69 -5.43
N ARG A 359 -14.83 6.64 -4.50
CA ARG A 359 -13.90 7.76 -4.39
C ARG A 359 -12.84 7.51 -3.32
N PRO A 360 -11.68 8.14 -3.40
CA PRO A 360 -10.75 8.21 -2.29
C PRO A 360 -11.42 8.75 -1.03
N ASN A 361 -10.92 8.33 0.13
CA ASN A 361 -11.44 8.70 1.45
C ASN A 361 -12.86 8.18 1.74
N GLU A 362 -13.30 7.13 1.03
CA GLU A 362 -14.60 6.49 1.27
C GLU A 362 -14.47 5.10 1.88
N LEU A 363 -15.38 4.79 2.82
CA LEU A 363 -15.63 3.46 3.36
C LEU A 363 -16.99 2.97 2.88
N TRP A 364 -16.99 1.88 2.13
CA TRP A 364 -18.18 1.24 1.60
C TRP A 364 -18.48 -0.07 2.34
N GLY A 365 -19.65 -0.16 2.98
CA GLY A 365 -20.18 -1.40 3.54
C GLY A 365 -20.84 -2.24 2.44
N VAL A 366 -20.61 -3.55 2.46
CA VAL A 366 -21.31 -4.50 1.56
C VAL A 366 -21.95 -5.59 2.39
N CYS A 367 -23.27 -5.62 2.45
CA CYS A 367 -24.01 -6.63 3.21
C CYS A 367 -24.79 -7.60 2.30
N GLY A 368 -25.30 -8.63 2.91
CA GLY A 368 -26.19 -9.62 2.26
C GLY A 368 -26.16 -10.97 2.96
N ILE A 369 -27.11 -11.81 2.62
CA ILE A 369 -27.24 -13.16 3.16
C ILE A 369 -26.05 -14.03 2.73
N ASN A 370 -25.66 -15.00 3.54
CA ASN A 370 -24.59 -15.93 3.20
C ASN A 370 -24.92 -16.71 1.91
N GLY A 371 -23.95 -16.81 1.02
CA GLY A 371 -24.13 -17.49 -0.27
C GLY A 371 -24.83 -16.65 -1.36
N HIS A 372 -25.19 -15.39 -1.08
CA HIS A 372 -25.84 -14.51 -2.07
C HIS A 372 -24.88 -13.78 -3.00
N GLY A 373 -23.58 -14.09 -2.96
CA GLY A 373 -22.62 -13.67 -3.99
C GLY A 373 -21.84 -12.38 -3.69
N LYS A 374 -21.81 -11.87 -2.45
CA LYS A 374 -21.06 -10.67 -2.04
C LYS A 374 -19.61 -10.68 -2.52
N SER A 375 -18.85 -11.70 -2.11
CA SER A 375 -17.43 -11.85 -2.49
C SER A 375 -17.25 -11.99 -4.01
N MET A 376 -18.20 -12.61 -4.69
CA MET A 376 -18.14 -12.79 -6.14
C MET A 376 -18.37 -11.47 -6.89
N TRP A 377 -19.30 -10.66 -6.42
CA TRP A 377 -19.55 -9.31 -6.94
C TRP A 377 -18.37 -8.39 -6.70
N LEU A 378 -17.81 -8.41 -5.46
CA LEU A 378 -16.61 -7.62 -5.12
C LEU A 378 -15.38 -8.05 -5.92
N ASN A 379 -15.20 -9.35 -6.21
CA ASN A 379 -14.10 -9.80 -7.05
C ASN A 379 -14.23 -9.23 -8.47
N GLN A 380 -15.44 -9.15 -9.02
CA GLN A 380 -15.66 -8.54 -10.33
C GLN A 380 -15.48 -7.03 -10.28
N LEU A 381 -15.92 -6.35 -9.21
CA LEU A 381 -15.63 -4.94 -8.98
C LEU A 381 -14.12 -4.68 -8.91
N ALA A 382 -13.38 -5.55 -8.21
CA ALA A 382 -11.91 -5.46 -8.15
C ALA A 382 -11.28 -5.58 -9.55
N LEU A 383 -11.78 -6.46 -10.42
CA LEU A 383 -11.32 -6.56 -11.81
C LEU A 383 -11.66 -5.30 -12.62
N ASN A 384 -12.85 -4.73 -12.39
CA ASN A 384 -13.25 -3.46 -13.02
C ASN A 384 -12.36 -2.30 -12.57
N ALA A 385 -11.99 -2.26 -11.29
CA ALA A 385 -11.04 -1.30 -10.74
C ALA A 385 -9.63 -1.47 -11.35
N VAL A 386 -9.13 -2.70 -11.42
CA VAL A 386 -7.83 -3.01 -12.07
C VAL A 386 -7.81 -2.57 -13.53
N GLN A 387 -8.92 -2.68 -14.26
CA GLN A 387 -9.03 -2.23 -15.63
C GLN A 387 -8.97 -0.69 -15.78
N GLN A 388 -9.29 0.02 -14.70
CA GLN A 388 -9.19 1.48 -14.58
C GLN A 388 -7.89 1.91 -13.87
N ASP A 389 -6.85 1.08 -13.93
CA ASP A 389 -5.52 1.30 -13.34
C ASP A 389 -5.51 1.50 -11.81
N GLN A 390 -6.62 1.15 -11.12
CA GLN A 390 -6.62 1.13 -9.66
C GLN A 390 -5.78 -0.03 -9.14
N LYS A 391 -5.09 0.20 -8.03
CA LYS A 391 -4.31 -0.83 -7.34
C LYS A 391 -5.12 -1.38 -6.18
N VAL A 392 -5.44 -2.66 -6.25
CA VAL A 392 -6.40 -3.33 -5.35
C VAL A 392 -5.69 -4.32 -4.45
N LEU A 393 -6.01 -4.32 -3.15
CA LEU A 393 -5.66 -5.39 -2.22
C LEU A 393 -6.93 -6.04 -1.68
N ILE A 394 -7.04 -7.36 -1.86
CA ILE A 394 -8.14 -8.16 -1.32
C ILE A 394 -7.66 -8.95 -0.11
N ALA A 395 -8.25 -8.68 1.04
CA ALA A 395 -8.09 -9.47 2.27
C ALA A 395 -9.32 -10.39 2.43
N SER A 396 -9.26 -11.57 1.79
CA SER A 396 -10.31 -12.58 1.92
C SER A 396 -9.94 -13.57 3.02
N MET A 397 -10.78 -13.60 4.07
CA MET A 397 -10.64 -14.51 5.21
C MET A 397 -11.53 -15.76 5.07
N GLU A 398 -12.47 -15.76 4.10
CA GLU A 398 -13.40 -16.87 3.88
C GLU A 398 -12.87 -17.86 2.84
N MET A 399 -12.06 -17.39 1.89
CA MET A 399 -11.62 -18.18 0.76
C MET A 399 -10.10 -18.29 0.69
N THR A 400 -9.65 -19.46 0.24
CA THR A 400 -8.23 -19.62 -0.05
C THR A 400 -7.81 -18.76 -1.26
N PRO A 401 -6.55 -18.28 -1.30
CA PRO A 401 -6.05 -17.54 -2.47
C PRO A 401 -6.24 -18.27 -3.80
N LYS A 402 -6.08 -19.59 -3.79
CA LYS A 402 -6.33 -20.44 -4.97
C LYS A 402 -7.79 -20.36 -5.44
N SER A 403 -8.75 -20.39 -4.52
CA SER A 403 -10.17 -20.32 -4.84
C SER A 403 -10.58 -18.94 -5.33
N THR A 404 -10.07 -17.88 -4.67
CA THR A 404 -10.30 -16.49 -5.08
C THR A 404 -9.76 -16.25 -6.48
N MET A 405 -8.48 -16.56 -6.72
CA MET A 405 -7.85 -16.38 -8.03
C MET A 405 -8.49 -17.25 -9.12
N GLY A 406 -8.90 -18.49 -8.79
CA GLY A 406 -9.61 -19.35 -9.73
C GLY A 406 -10.93 -18.76 -10.21
N ARG A 407 -11.71 -18.13 -9.30
CA ARG A 407 -12.95 -17.41 -9.65
C ARG A 407 -12.64 -16.15 -10.46
N MET A 408 -11.68 -15.35 -10.05
CA MET A 408 -11.30 -14.13 -10.76
C MET A 408 -10.78 -14.41 -12.17
N LEU A 409 -10.04 -15.50 -12.38
CA LEU A 409 -9.60 -15.92 -13.72
C LEU A 409 -10.77 -16.34 -14.61
N ARG A 410 -11.81 -16.99 -14.08
CA ARG A 410 -13.04 -17.29 -14.82
C ARG A 410 -13.78 -16.00 -15.19
N GLN A 411 -13.91 -15.07 -14.25
CA GLN A 411 -14.52 -13.77 -14.47
C GLN A 411 -13.73 -12.97 -15.52
N ALA A 412 -12.42 -12.81 -15.34
CA ALA A 412 -11.60 -12.01 -16.24
C ALA A 412 -11.51 -12.60 -17.65
N GLY A 413 -11.48 -13.92 -17.76
CA GLY A 413 -11.42 -14.64 -19.04
C GLY A 413 -12.77 -14.83 -19.74
N GLY A 414 -13.89 -14.58 -19.05
CA GLY A 414 -15.24 -14.80 -19.57
C GLY A 414 -15.46 -16.28 -19.97
N SER A 415 -14.94 -17.23 -19.20
CA SER A 415 -14.98 -18.65 -19.53
C SER A 415 -14.91 -19.51 -18.27
N ALA A 416 -15.63 -20.65 -18.26
CA ALA A 416 -15.54 -21.63 -17.18
C ALA A 416 -14.12 -22.22 -17.02
N HIS A 417 -13.42 -22.38 -18.15
CA HIS A 417 -12.11 -23.02 -18.22
C HIS A 417 -11.18 -22.25 -19.17
N PRO A 418 -10.64 -21.07 -18.76
CA PRO A 418 -9.70 -20.35 -19.60
C PRO A 418 -8.46 -21.22 -19.88
N PRO A 419 -7.98 -21.33 -21.13
CA PRO A 419 -6.79 -22.12 -21.47
C PRO A 419 -5.54 -21.64 -20.72
N GLN A 420 -4.58 -22.52 -20.45
CA GLN A 420 -3.40 -22.22 -19.67
C GLN A 420 -2.60 -21.02 -20.19
N PRO A 421 -2.35 -20.82 -21.50
CA PRO A 421 -1.66 -19.61 -21.99
C PRO A 421 -2.46 -18.33 -21.72
N TYR A 422 -3.79 -18.39 -21.81
CA TYR A 422 -4.67 -17.26 -21.53
C TYR A 422 -4.70 -16.92 -20.04
N ARG A 423 -4.73 -17.95 -19.16
CA ARG A 423 -4.60 -17.73 -17.71
C ARG A 423 -3.32 -17.02 -17.34
N LYS A 424 -2.20 -17.35 -18.01
CA LYS A 424 -0.92 -16.67 -17.80
C LYS A 424 -1.01 -15.19 -18.20
N LYS A 425 -1.55 -14.87 -19.37
CA LYS A 425 -1.78 -13.48 -19.82
C LYS A 425 -2.71 -12.71 -18.85
N LEU A 426 -3.76 -13.35 -18.33
CA LEU A 426 -4.65 -12.74 -17.33
C LEU A 426 -3.92 -12.43 -16.02
N LEU A 427 -3.09 -13.35 -15.54
CA LEU A 427 -2.26 -13.12 -14.34
C LEU A 427 -1.23 -12.00 -14.55
N GLU A 428 -0.58 -11.98 -15.71
CA GLU A 428 0.36 -10.90 -16.09
C GLU A 428 -0.34 -9.54 -16.16
N TRP A 429 -1.58 -9.49 -16.65
CA TRP A 429 -2.39 -8.28 -16.67
C TRP A 429 -2.79 -7.82 -15.27
N MET A 430 -3.21 -8.74 -14.38
CA MET A 430 -3.63 -8.40 -13.02
C MET A 430 -2.46 -8.05 -12.10
N SER A 431 -1.30 -8.71 -12.28
CA SER A 431 -0.16 -8.66 -11.35
C SER A 431 0.34 -7.25 -10.97
N PRO A 432 0.35 -6.24 -11.86
CA PRO A 432 0.78 -4.89 -11.47
C PRO A 432 -0.17 -4.16 -10.53
N ASN A 433 -1.45 -4.57 -10.50
CA ASN A 433 -2.53 -3.81 -9.87
C ASN A 433 -3.40 -4.63 -8.90
N LEU A 434 -3.08 -5.91 -8.65
CA LEU A 434 -3.86 -6.76 -7.75
C LEU A 434 -2.96 -7.50 -6.77
N TRP A 435 -3.29 -7.40 -5.48
CA TRP A 435 -2.63 -8.11 -4.38
C TRP A 435 -3.65 -8.87 -3.53
N LEU A 436 -3.20 -9.95 -2.92
CA LEU A 436 -3.98 -10.71 -1.96
C LEU A 436 -3.27 -10.67 -0.61
N PHE A 437 -4.00 -10.30 0.45
CA PHE A 437 -3.56 -10.53 1.82
C PHE A 437 -3.76 -12.01 2.17
N VAL A 438 -2.68 -12.67 2.59
CA VAL A 438 -2.70 -14.09 2.93
C VAL A 438 -2.05 -14.26 4.28
N ASP A 439 -2.86 -14.57 5.28
CA ASP A 439 -2.37 -14.99 6.59
C ASP A 439 -2.61 -16.50 6.79
N LYS A 440 -1.72 -17.15 7.50
CA LYS A 440 -1.82 -18.58 7.86
C LYS A 440 -2.54 -18.80 9.20
N LEU A 441 -2.70 -17.74 9.98
CA LEU A 441 -3.38 -17.71 11.26
C LEU A 441 -4.64 -16.85 11.13
N THR A 442 -5.46 -16.83 12.18
CA THR A 442 -6.54 -15.83 12.27
C THR A 442 -5.89 -14.46 12.41
N PRO A 443 -5.97 -13.58 11.39
CA PRO A 443 -5.30 -12.29 11.44
C PRO A 443 -5.96 -11.41 12.51
N LYS A 444 -5.13 -10.63 13.20
CA LYS A 444 -5.64 -9.59 14.10
C LYS A 444 -5.91 -8.31 13.31
N PRO A 445 -6.85 -7.46 13.76
CA PRO A 445 -7.08 -6.16 13.15
C PRO A 445 -5.82 -5.32 12.97
N GLU A 446 -4.90 -5.35 13.93
CA GLU A 446 -3.63 -4.61 13.91
C GLU A 446 -2.70 -5.08 12.79
N ASP A 447 -2.59 -6.40 12.58
CA ASP A 447 -1.75 -6.99 11.53
C ASP A 447 -2.26 -6.61 10.14
N LEU A 448 -3.59 -6.61 9.97
CA LEU A 448 -4.22 -6.17 8.72
C LEU A 448 -3.97 -4.69 8.46
N MET A 449 -4.19 -3.82 9.47
CA MET A 449 -3.98 -2.38 9.33
C MET A 449 -2.52 -2.05 9.03
N SER A 450 -1.56 -2.69 9.69
CA SER A 450 -0.13 -2.53 9.41
C SER A 450 0.22 -2.97 7.99
N CYS A 451 -0.41 -4.05 7.49
CA CYS A 451 -0.25 -4.49 6.11
C CYS A 451 -0.85 -3.47 5.12
N PHE A 452 -2.02 -2.89 5.43
CA PHE A 452 -2.68 -1.89 4.58
C PHE A 452 -1.85 -0.62 4.46
N GLU A 453 -1.34 -0.10 5.57
CA GLU A 453 -0.46 1.05 5.58
C GLU A 453 0.82 0.78 4.78
N TYR A 454 1.48 -0.34 5.01
CA TYR A 454 2.64 -0.76 4.24
C TYR A 454 2.34 -0.89 2.74
N ALA A 455 1.19 -1.48 2.39
CA ALA A 455 0.77 -1.68 1.01
C ALA A 455 0.52 -0.34 0.29
N TYR A 456 -0.12 0.61 0.98
CA TYR A 456 -0.28 1.96 0.47
C TYR A 456 1.08 2.66 0.30
N ARG A 457 1.88 2.74 1.38
CA ARG A 457 3.16 3.47 1.39
C ARG A 457 4.14 2.91 0.36
N ARG A 458 4.28 1.58 0.28
CA ARG A 458 5.24 0.96 -0.64
C ARG A 458 4.75 0.88 -2.07
N TYR A 459 3.54 0.38 -2.28
CA TYR A 459 3.05 0.06 -3.63
C TYR A 459 2.04 1.06 -4.17
N GLY A 460 1.55 2.00 -3.34
CA GLY A 460 0.50 2.95 -3.70
C GLY A 460 -0.83 2.25 -3.96
N ILE A 461 -1.13 1.20 -3.17
CA ILE A 461 -2.43 0.53 -3.26
C ILE A 461 -3.49 1.47 -2.71
N ASN A 462 -4.51 1.76 -3.52
CA ASN A 462 -5.53 2.76 -3.21
C ASN A 462 -6.94 2.18 -3.02
N THR A 463 -7.12 0.88 -3.24
CA THR A 463 -8.41 0.20 -3.06
C THR A 463 -8.23 -1.05 -2.21
N PHE A 464 -8.97 -1.16 -1.10
CA PHE A 464 -8.85 -2.22 -0.12
C PHE A 464 -10.18 -2.92 0.07
N ILE A 465 -10.20 -4.25 0.02
CA ILE A 465 -11.40 -5.07 0.22
C ILE A 465 -11.17 -6.01 1.40
N VAL A 466 -12.00 -5.91 2.44
CA VAL A 466 -11.99 -6.79 3.63
C VAL A 466 -13.21 -7.71 3.57
N ASP A 467 -12.99 -8.99 3.35
CA ASP A 467 -14.03 -10.01 3.24
C ASP A 467 -13.77 -11.17 4.21
N SER A 468 -14.33 -11.17 5.43
CA SER A 468 -15.38 -10.32 5.99
C SER A 468 -15.03 -9.82 7.40
N LEU A 469 -15.81 -8.84 7.89
CA LEU A 469 -15.71 -8.28 9.26
C LEU A 469 -15.77 -9.39 10.32
N THR A 470 -16.67 -10.35 10.18
CA THR A 470 -16.90 -11.41 11.17
C THR A 470 -15.74 -12.40 11.30
N ASN A 471 -14.83 -12.40 10.35
CA ASN A 471 -13.61 -13.20 10.42
C ASN A 471 -12.43 -12.41 11.02
N MET A 472 -12.55 -11.09 11.11
CA MET A 472 -11.59 -10.22 11.77
C MET A 472 -11.90 -10.02 13.25
N VAL A 473 -13.20 -9.88 13.58
CA VAL A 473 -13.68 -9.65 14.94
C VAL A 473 -14.87 -10.56 15.20
N ARG A 474 -14.91 -11.18 16.37
CA ARG A 474 -16.01 -12.10 16.74
C ARG A 474 -17.37 -11.43 16.63
N GLN A 475 -18.38 -12.22 16.28
CA GLN A 475 -19.74 -11.72 16.03
C GLN A 475 -20.43 -11.15 17.27
N ASP A 476 -20.03 -11.59 18.45
CA ASP A 476 -20.53 -11.17 19.76
C ASP A 476 -19.73 -10.00 20.37
N ASP A 477 -18.60 -9.64 19.79
CA ASP A 477 -17.73 -8.54 20.22
C ASP A 477 -18.09 -7.24 19.46
N TYR A 478 -19.17 -6.58 19.87
CA TYR A 478 -19.62 -5.33 19.26
C TYR A 478 -18.62 -4.17 19.45
N GLU A 479 -17.93 -4.13 20.59
CA GLU A 479 -16.91 -3.11 20.87
C GLU A 479 -15.68 -3.30 19.97
N GLY A 480 -15.21 -4.52 19.83
CA GLY A 480 -14.12 -4.86 18.91
C GLY A 480 -14.47 -4.54 17.46
N GLN A 481 -15.71 -4.81 17.03
CA GLN A 481 -16.19 -4.45 15.70
C GLN A 481 -16.19 -2.93 15.50
N GLN A 482 -16.68 -2.16 16.46
CA GLN A 482 -16.66 -0.70 16.41
C GLN A 482 -15.23 -0.17 16.30
N LYS A 483 -14.32 -0.62 17.16
CA LYS A 483 -12.89 -0.24 17.13
C LYS A 483 -12.23 -0.56 15.80
N PHE A 484 -12.58 -1.68 15.20
CA PHE A 484 -12.02 -2.05 13.89
C PHE A 484 -12.56 -1.15 12.76
N ILE A 485 -13.85 -0.83 12.76
CA ILE A 485 -14.44 0.13 11.81
C ILE A 485 -13.80 1.52 11.98
N GLU A 486 -13.62 1.98 13.22
CA GLU A 486 -12.93 3.26 13.52
C GLU A 486 -11.49 3.27 12.97
N LYS A 487 -10.75 2.14 13.05
CA LYS A 487 -9.43 2.01 12.43
C LYS A 487 -9.49 2.13 10.91
N LEU A 488 -10.49 1.52 10.25
CA LEU A 488 -10.67 1.66 8.80
C LEU A 488 -11.04 3.09 8.41
N VAL A 489 -11.87 3.77 9.22
CA VAL A 489 -12.20 5.19 9.02
C VAL A 489 -10.97 6.07 9.18
N ASN A 490 -10.18 5.87 10.23
CA ASN A 490 -8.92 6.61 10.42
C ASN A 490 -7.95 6.36 9.26
N PHE A 491 -7.86 5.13 8.78
CA PHE A 491 -7.01 4.78 7.64
C PHE A 491 -7.43 5.52 6.36
N LYS A 492 -8.73 5.54 6.03
CA LYS A 492 -9.22 6.27 4.84
C LYS A 492 -9.09 7.79 4.98
N LEU A 493 -9.07 8.34 6.21
CA LEU A 493 -8.84 9.77 6.45
C LEU A 493 -7.35 10.14 6.38
N SER A 494 -6.47 9.20 6.75
CA SER A 494 -5.02 9.40 6.70
C SER A 494 -4.43 9.19 5.31
N PHE A 495 -5.11 8.43 4.45
CA PHE A 495 -4.65 8.07 3.12
C PHE A 495 -5.79 8.17 2.11
N PRO A 496 -5.55 8.70 0.89
CA PRO A 496 -6.57 8.81 -0.15
C PRO A 496 -6.89 7.41 -0.73
N VAL A 497 -7.62 6.62 0.01
CA VAL A 497 -7.94 5.24 -0.34
C VAL A 497 -9.44 4.97 -0.26
N THR A 498 -9.92 4.04 -1.07
CA THR A 498 -11.27 3.49 -0.99
C THR A 498 -11.23 2.14 -0.25
N VAL A 499 -12.08 1.96 0.74
CA VAL A 499 -12.14 0.73 1.54
C VAL A 499 -13.51 0.09 1.42
N PHE A 500 -13.55 -1.21 1.12
CA PHE A 500 -14.77 -2.02 1.16
C PHE A 500 -14.71 -2.99 2.34
N ILE A 501 -15.80 -3.06 3.11
CA ILE A 501 -15.93 -4.00 4.21
C ILE A 501 -17.18 -4.87 4.04
N VAL A 502 -16.99 -6.17 3.97
CA VAL A 502 -18.10 -7.12 3.88
C VAL A 502 -18.66 -7.41 5.26
N THR A 503 -19.98 -7.29 5.38
CA THR A 503 -20.72 -7.62 6.59
C THR A 503 -21.77 -8.68 6.29
N HIS A 504 -22.24 -9.36 7.33
CA HIS A 504 -23.36 -10.27 7.24
C HIS A 504 -24.65 -9.59 7.71
N VAL A 505 -25.78 -10.14 7.34
CA VAL A 505 -27.09 -9.71 7.85
C VAL A 505 -27.54 -10.66 8.97
N ARG A 506 -28.41 -10.17 9.84
CA ARG A 506 -29.11 -11.01 10.82
C ARG A 506 -29.95 -12.05 10.06
N LYS A 507 -30.16 -13.20 10.65
CA LYS A 507 -31.11 -14.18 10.09
C LYS A 507 -32.49 -13.54 10.09
N GLY A 508 -32.94 -13.14 8.92
CA GLY A 508 -34.31 -12.63 8.74
C GLY A 508 -35.33 -13.77 8.76
N GLU A 509 -36.61 -13.41 8.74
CA GLU A 509 -37.73 -14.38 8.69
C GLU A 509 -37.76 -15.14 7.37
N SER A 510 -37.13 -14.60 6.30
CA SER A 510 -37.14 -15.18 4.97
C SER A 510 -35.89 -14.81 4.15
N GLU A 511 -35.34 -15.75 3.39
CA GLU A 511 -34.29 -15.52 2.40
C GLU A 511 -34.84 -14.91 1.08
N TYR A 512 -36.16 -14.81 0.96
CA TYR A 512 -36.84 -14.30 -0.23
C TYR A 512 -37.06 -12.78 -0.23
N ALA A 513 -36.64 -12.10 0.84
CA ALA A 513 -36.63 -10.64 0.94
C ALA A 513 -35.22 -10.08 0.90
N ALA A 514 -35.04 -8.97 0.17
CA ALA A 514 -33.76 -8.26 0.17
C ALA A 514 -33.50 -7.62 1.53
N PRO A 515 -32.30 -7.77 2.11
CA PRO A 515 -31.94 -7.13 3.37
C PRO A 515 -31.88 -5.61 3.23
N ASN A 516 -32.31 -4.90 4.27
CA ASN A 516 -32.19 -3.46 4.40
C ASN A 516 -31.08 -3.06 5.37
N LYS A 517 -30.82 -1.77 5.55
CA LYS A 517 -29.75 -1.25 6.43
C LYS A 517 -29.86 -1.65 7.89
N TYR A 518 -31.08 -1.94 8.38
CA TYR A 518 -31.33 -2.35 9.77
C TYR A 518 -31.08 -3.85 10.00
N ASP A 519 -30.99 -4.62 8.93
CA ASP A 519 -30.71 -6.06 8.99
C ASP A 519 -29.23 -6.37 9.12
N VAL A 520 -28.36 -5.36 9.02
CA VAL A 520 -26.91 -5.53 9.15
C VAL A 520 -26.58 -6.11 10.53
N LYS A 521 -25.82 -7.19 10.53
CA LYS A 521 -25.39 -7.86 11.76
C LYS A 521 -24.14 -7.19 12.30
N GLY A 522 -24.16 -6.82 13.58
CA GLY A 522 -23.03 -6.21 14.27
C GLY A 522 -23.40 -4.88 14.91
N SER A 523 -22.38 -4.05 15.15
CA SER A 523 -22.54 -2.71 15.72
C SER A 523 -23.24 -1.78 14.73
N GLY A 524 -24.19 -0.95 15.22
CA GLY A 524 -24.82 0.12 14.41
C GLY A 524 -23.81 1.10 13.81
N SER A 525 -22.65 1.26 14.45
CA SER A 525 -21.55 2.10 13.95
C SER A 525 -21.06 1.70 12.55
N ILE A 526 -21.26 0.45 12.11
CA ILE A 526 -20.84 -0.01 10.77
C ILE A 526 -21.60 0.78 9.69
N THR A 527 -22.91 0.92 9.83
CA THR A 527 -23.75 1.67 8.89
C THR A 527 -23.62 3.17 9.06
N ASP A 528 -23.39 3.64 10.29
CA ASP A 528 -23.30 5.07 10.60
C ASP A 528 -22.00 5.69 10.08
N LEU A 529 -20.87 4.99 10.26
CA LEU A 529 -19.53 5.46 9.89
C LEU A 529 -19.19 5.23 8.42
N ALA A 530 -19.84 4.28 7.73
CA ALA A 530 -19.64 4.08 6.29
C ALA A 530 -20.18 5.27 5.47
N ASP A 531 -19.50 5.64 4.40
CA ASP A 531 -19.94 6.68 3.47
C ASP A 531 -20.96 6.14 2.47
N GLY A 532 -20.80 4.89 2.05
CA GLY A 532 -21.76 4.18 1.23
C GLY A 532 -22.07 2.80 1.77
N PHE A 533 -23.23 2.26 1.41
CA PHE A 533 -23.65 0.93 1.83
C PHE A 533 -24.42 0.20 0.73
N LEU A 534 -23.98 -0.99 0.40
CA LEU A 534 -24.55 -1.84 -0.66
C LEU A 534 -25.13 -3.12 -0.06
N SER A 535 -26.29 -3.54 -0.56
CA SER A 535 -26.88 -4.84 -0.26
C SER A 535 -26.87 -5.73 -1.50
N VAL A 536 -26.27 -6.91 -1.37
CA VAL A 536 -26.24 -7.94 -2.43
C VAL A 536 -27.25 -9.02 -2.10
N TRP A 537 -28.24 -9.17 -2.96
CA TRP A 537 -29.30 -10.16 -2.76
C TRP A 537 -29.57 -11.01 -4.00
N LYS A 538 -29.41 -12.33 -3.86
CA LYS A 538 -29.72 -13.32 -4.90
C LYS A 538 -31.22 -13.62 -4.87
N ASN A 539 -31.90 -13.56 -6.02
CA ASN A 539 -33.31 -13.93 -6.17
C ASN A 539 -33.46 -15.46 -6.18
N LYS A 540 -33.45 -16.06 -4.98
CA LYS A 540 -33.62 -17.51 -4.85
C LYS A 540 -34.97 -17.98 -5.36
N ARG A 541 -36.04 -17.20 -5.12
CA ARG A 541 -37.39 -17.56 -5.55
C ARG A 541 -37.48 -17.76 -7.06
N LYS A 542 -36.86 -16.88 -7.85
CA LYS A 542 -36.74 -17.06 -9.30
C LYS A 542 -36.06 -18.39 -9.63
N ASN A 543 -34.91 -18.66 -9.03
CA ASN A 543 -34.15 -19.87 -9.36
C ASN A 543 -34.93 -21.15 -9.04
N GLU A 544 -35.58 -21.21 -7.87
CA GLU A 544 -36.41 -22.35 -7.44
C GLU A 544 -37.58 -22.57 -8.40
N GLN A 545 -38.24 -21.51 -8.85
CA GLN A 545 -39.33 -21.62 -9.81
C GLN A 545 -38.86 -22.09 -11.20
N LEU A 546 -37.68 -21.61 -11.66
CA LEU A 546 -37.10 -22.06 -12.92
C LEU A 546 -36.65 -23.52 -12.84
N GLU A 547 -36.00 -23.95 -11.76
CA GLU A 547 -35.58 -25.32 -11.53
C GLU A 547 -36.77 -26.26 -11.41
N GLN A 548 -37.85 -25.82 -10.75
CA GLN A 548 -39.09 -26.61 -10.64
C GLN A 548 -39.77 -26.79 -12.00
N ALA A 549 -39.86 -25.74 -12.80
CA ALA A 549 -40.42 -25.84 -14.15
C ALA A 549 -39.60 -26.80 -15.04
N GLU A 550 -38.26 -26.71 -14.98
CA GLU A 550 -37.35 -27.60 -15.69
C GLU A 550 -37.54 -29.08 -15.28
N MET A 551 -37.65 -29.35 -13.96
CA MET A 551 -37.88 -30.69 -13.42
C MET A 551 -39.22 -31.27 -13.85
N LEU A 552 -40.25 -30.45 -14.00
CA LEU A 552 -41.59 -30.87 -14.43
C LEU A 552 -41.72 -30.95 -15.95
N GLY A 553 -40.73 -30.47 -16.72
CA GLY A 553 -40.78 -30.33 -18.17
C GLY A 553 -41.82 -29.31 -18.64
N GLU A 554 -42.12 -28.33 -17.81
CA GLU A 554 -43.06 -27.23 -18.06
C GLU A 554 -42.33 -25.96 -18.47
N GLU A 555 -43.02 -25.05 -19.18
CA GLU A 555 -42.50 -23.72 -19.42
C GLU A 555 -42.54 -22.91 -18.12
N ALA A 556 -41.43 -22.26 -17.78
CA ALA A 556 -41.36 -21.42 -16.59
C ALA A 556 -42.27 -20.19 -16.72
N ASP A 557 -42.92 -19.80 -15.61
CA ASP A 557 -43.78 -18.62 -15.57
C ASP A 557 -43.00 -17.38 -16.00
N GLU A 558 -43.53 -16.67 -16.99
CA GLU A 558 -42.91 -15.48 -17.60
C GLU A 558 -42.59 -14.36 -16.58
N GLN A 559 -43.38 -14.27 -15.49
CA GLN A 559 -43.12 -13.30 -14.42
C GLN A 559 -41.79 -13.57 -13.70
N TYR A 560 -41.34 -14.83 -13.57
CA TYR A 560 -40.06 -15.19 -12.98
C TYR A 560 -38.92 -15.06 -13.99
N VAL A 561 -39.14 -15.44 -15.24
CA VAL A 561 -38.16 -15.32 -16.33
C VAL A 561 -37.73 -13.84 -16.51
N LYS A 562 -38.68 -12.92 -16.40
CA LYS A 562 -38.43 -11.46 -16.52
C LYS A 562 -37.68 -10.86 -15.33
N GLN A 563 -37.61 -11.52 -14.19
CA GLN A 563 -36.86 -11.02 -13.03
C GLN A 563 -35.36 -11.14 -13.23
N TRP A 564 -34.58 -10.38 -12.43
CA TRP A 564 -33.14 -10.48 -12.38
C TRP A 564 -32.70 -11.58 -11.41
N ASP A 565 -31.50 -12.16 -11.64
CA ASP A 565 -30.94 -13.22 -10.79
C ASP A 565 -30.41 -12.70 -9.47
N MET A 566 -29.93 -11.45 -9.48
CA MET A 566 -29.39 -10.75 -8.33
C MET A 566 -29.79 -9.28 -8.41
N TYR A 567 -29.98 -8.68 -7.25
CA TYR A 567 -30.15 -7.26 -7.10
C TYR A 567 -29.05 -6.69 -6.21
N LEU A 568 -28.47 -5.59 -6.64
CA LEU A 568 -27.66 -4.71 -5.82
C LEU A 568 -28.53 -3.52 -5.42
N GLU A 569 -28.64 -3.29 -4.14
CA GLU A 569 -29.36 -2.14 -3.60
C GLU A 569 -28.37 -1.19 -2.96
N VAL A 570 -28.38 0.06 -3.37
CA VAL A 570 -27.63 1.16 -2.75
C VAL A 570 -28.45 1.66 -1.58
N LEU A 571 -28.07 1.30 -0.35
CA LEU A 571 -28.78 1.61 0.89
C LEU A 571 -28.33 2.93 1.50
N LYS A 572 -27.15 3.42 1.13
CA LYS A 572 -26.57 4.69 1.54
C LYS A 572 -25.55 5.14 0.52
N ASN A 573 -25.56 6.42 0.18
CA ASN A 573 -24.57 7.06 -0.68
C ASN A 573 -24.38 8.52 -0.21
N ARG A 574 -23.38 8.75 0.66
CA ARG A 574 -23.18 10.07 1.29
C ARG A 574 -22.76 11.14 0.28
N ASN A 575 -21.97 10.75 -0.73
CA ASN A 575 -21.37 11.64 -1.71
C ASN A 575 -22.07 11.59 -3.09
N GLY A 576 -23.26 10.98 -3.15
CA GLY A 576 -24.09 10.88 -4.34
C GLY A 576 -25.56 10.91 -3.96
N GLU A 577 -26.44 11.08 -4.94
CA GLU A 577 -27.88 11.24 -4.73
C GLU A 577 -28.67 9.92 -4.86
N TYR A 578 -28.06 8.89 -5.50
CA TYR A 578 -28.78 7.67 -5.80
C TYR A 578 -28.83 6.70 -4.61
N GLU A 579 -30.05 6.35 -4.20
CA GLU A 579 -30.38 5.20 -3.38
C GLU A 579 -31.46 4.39 -4.12
N GLY A 580 -31.16 3.15 -4.49
CA GLY A 580 -32.08 2.36 -5.32
C GLY A 580 -31.56 0.96 -5.63
N LYS A 581 -32.28 0.25 -6.51
CA LYS A 581 -31.99 -1.15 -6.87
C LYS A 581 -31.59 -1.29 -8.32
N VAL A 582 -30.48 -1.96 -8.56
CA VAL A 582 -30.03 -2.37 -9.89
C VAL A 582 -30.04 -3.90 -10.00
N GLY A 583 -30.64 -4.41 -11.07
CA GLY A 583 -30.76 -5.86 -11.31
C GLY A 583 -29.62 -6.38 -12.18
N PHE A 584 -29.16 -7.59 -11.89
CA PHE A 584 -28.10 -8.29 -12.62
C PHE A 584 -28.53 -9.69 -13.04
N GLU A 585 -28.11 -10.07 -14.22
CA GLU A 585 -28.09 -11.44 -14.70
C GLU A 585 -26.77 -12.10 -14.28
N PHE A 586 -26.83 -13.35 -13.85
CA PHE A 586 -25.65 -14.08 -13.38
C PHE A 586 -25.27 -15.20 -14.34
N ASP A 587 -24.10 -15.11 -14.92
CA ASP A 587 -23.49 -16.16 -15.73
C ASP A 587 -22.69 -17.12 -14.83
N SER A 588 -23.27 -18.28 -14.53
CA SER A 588 -22.67 -19.30 -13.66
C SER A 588 -21.40 -19.94 -14.26
N GLN A 589 -21.24 -19.96 -15.58
CA GLN A 589 -20.07 -20.55 -16.22
C GLN A 589 -18.81 -19.72 -15.98
N CYS A 590 -18.89 -18.42 -16.21
CA CYS A 590 -17.76 -17.52 -15.99
C CYS A 590 -17.83 -16.74 -14.67
N CYS A 591 -18.89 -16.93 -13.88
CA CYS A 591 -19.11 -16.25 -12.60
C CYS A 591 -19.23 -14.71 -12.73
N GLN A 592 -19.78 -14.20 -13.84
CA GLN A 592 -19.96 -12.77 -14.06
C GLN A 592 -21.39 -12.31 -13.76
N TYR A 593 -21.49 -11.11 -13.24
CA TYR A 593 -22.71 -10.32 -13.16
C TYR A 593 -22.78 -9.36 -14.33
N ARG A 594 -23.94 -9.34 -15.02
CA ARG A 594 -24.23 -8.47 -16.16
C ARG A 594 -25.47 -7.64 -15.85
N ASP A 595 -25.38 -6.36 -16.08
CA ASP A 595 -26.48 -5.39 -15.86
C ASP A 595 -27.46 -5.30 -17.04
N ARG A 596 -27.21 -6.04 -18.13
CA ARG A 596 -28.09 -6.21 -19.28
C ARG A 596 -28.47 -7.67 -19.45
N LYS A 597 -29.77 -7.93 -19.67
CA LYS A 597 -30.25 -9.27 -19.98
C LYS A 597 -29.71 -9.73 -21.32
N ASN A 598 -29.29 -10.98 -21.38
CA ASN A 598 -28.65 -11.59 -22.55
C ASN A 598 -27.41 -10.80 -23.02
N GLY A 599 -26.80 -10.02 -22.14
CA GLY A 599 -25.56 -9.31 -22.40
C GLY A 599 -24.41 -10.26 -22.74
N LYS A 600 -23.46 -9.79 -23.56
CA LYS A 600 -22.27 -10.57 -23.87
C LYS A 600 -21.37 -10.70 -22.64
N THR A 601 -20.77 -11.87 -22.45
CA THR A 601 -19.75 -12.11 -21.45
C THR A 601 -18.54 -11.21 -21.72
N ARG A 602 -18.11 -10.48 -20.71
CA ARG A 602 -16.96 -9.57 -20.80
C ARG A 602 -15.65 -10.35 -20.75
N ARG A 603 -14.70 -10.00 -21.61
CA ARG A 603 -13.30 -10.39 -21.51
C ARG A 603 -12.48 -9.15 -21.22
N TYR A 604 -11.71 -9.19 -20.15
CA TYR A 604 -10.92 -8.02 -19.73
C TYR A 604 -9.69 -7.79 -20.59
N ILE A 605 -9.14 -8.85 -21.15
CA ILE A 605 -8.10 -8.78 -22.20
C ILE A 605 -8.46 -9.69 -23.37
N ASN A 606 -8.06 -9.30 -24.57
CA ASN A 606 -8.27 -10.11 -25.75
C ASN A 606 -7.32 -11.32 -25.77
N TYR A 607 -7.88 -12.47 -26.05
CA TYR A 607 -7.12 -13.67 -26.32
C TYR A 607 -7.12 -13.95 -27.82
N THR A 608 -6.05 -13.56 -28.51
CA THR A 608 -5.75 -14.08 -29.84
C THR A 608 -4.94 -15.38 -29.65
N LYS A 609 -5.47 -16.51 -30.08
CA LYS A 609 -4.65 -17.71 -30.27
C LYS A 609 -3.54 -17.29 -31.25
N GLU A 610 -2.29 -17.29 -30.80
CA GLU A 610 -1.18 -17.33 -31.72
C GLU A 610 -1.32 -18.68 -32.45
N VAL A 611 -1.59 -18.61 -33.75
CA VAL A 611 -1.71 -19.76 -34.66
C VAL A 611 -0.35 -20.37 -34.89
#